data_05feaf281345dc20a5916fc6b227fd3a
#
_entry.id   05feaf281345dc20a5916fc6b227fd3a
#
_cell.length_a   1.000
_cell.length_b   1.000
_cell.length_c   1.000
_cell.angle_alpha   90.00
_cell.angle_beta   90.00
_cell.angle_gamma   90.00
#
_symmetry.space_group_name_H-M   'P 1'
#
loop_
_entity.id
_entity.type
_entity.pdbx_description
1 polymer ?
#
loop_
_entity_poly.entity_id
_entity_poly.type
_entity_poly.pdbx_seq_one_letter_code
_entity_poly.pdbx_strand_id
1 'polypeptide(L)'
;LPTGRGGAYEKVDAKTAKPLPQHLQPVSKSEMLFLDYLNEWVQVHKASIQPATFISYNRMITGRITQYFEPLGLKLCEVTPQVLDEFQEKILLEGYTTNTVIHYHAIFGKAFKDAVRKDYLETNPMLKVDRPKKNSFRPNFYSKDEVQQLLEVSQDDPLHLCILITAYYGLRRSEVLGLKWSSIDFERKSITINHKVTEQLVNGKYVPVVSDVMKNKTSCRTLPLIPAVEEELLKQKEKQQLYRKLFKKSYSTE
;
A
#
# COMPACT_ATOMS: atom_id res chain seq x y z
N LEU A 1 56.18 25.44 -15.11
CA LEU A 1 55.33 24.27 -15.54
C LEU A 1 56.05 22.96 -15.30
N PRO A 2 55.59 22.07 -14.40
CA PRO A 2 56.10 20.71 -14.32
C PRO A 2 55.13 19.78 -15.03
N THR A 3 55.65 19.02 -15.94
CA THR A 3 55.01 17.96 -16.72
C THR A 3 54.68 16.76 -15.81
N GLY A 4 53.38 16.43 -15.76
CA GLY A 4 52.93 15.25 -15.00
C GLY A 4 53.34 13.94 -15.66
N ARG A 5 53.91 13.05 -14.85
CA ARG A 5 54.15 11.65 -15.22
C ARG A 5 52.82 10.89 -15.10
N GLY A 6 52.32 10.39 -16.23
CA GLY A 6 51.24 9.44 -16.30
C GLY A 6 51.72 8.07 -15.74
N GLY A 7 51.15 7.66 -14.60
CA GLY A 7 51.30 6.30 -14.10
C GLY A 7 50.52 5.35 -15.00
N ALA A 8 51.20 4.42 -15.64
CA ALA A 8 50.57 3.31 -16.37
C ALA A 8 49.88 2.39 -15.35
N TYR A 9 48.55 2.30 -15.42
CA TYR A 9 47.81 1.24 -14.72
C TYR A 9 48.04 -0.08 -15.48
N GLU A 10 48.83 -0.99 -14.90
CA GLU A 10 48.87 -2.36 -15.39
C GLU A 10 47.48 -2.97 -15.34
N LYS A 11 46.98 -3.41 -16.50
CA LYS A 11 45.79 -4.26 -16.56
C LYS A 11 46.13 -5.61 -15.95
N VAL A 12 45.69 -5.83 -14.71
CA VAL A 12 45.74 -7.13 -14.09
C VAL A 12 44.72 -8.01 -14.78
N ASP A 13 45.19 -9.07 -15.46
CA ASP A 13 44.34 -10.08 -16.07
C ASP A 13 43.46 -10.72 -14.99
N ALA A 14 42.12 -10.70 -15.19
CA ALA A 14 41.16 -11.27 -14.25
C ALA A 14 41.34 -12.75 -13.92
N LYS A 15 42.22 -13.46 -14.68
CA LYS A 15 42.55 -14.87 -14.48
C LYS A 15 43.69 -15.13 -13.49
N THR A 16 44.41 -14.09 -13.05
CA THR A 16 45.58 -14.22 -12.16
C THR A 16 45.41 -13.56 -10.82
N ALA A 17 44.23 -12.94 -10.55
CA ALA A 17 43.93 -12.39 -9.24
C ALA A 17 43.83 -13.52 -8.21
N LYS A 18 44.71 -13.53 -7.21
CA LYS A 18 44.56 -14.44 -6.06
C LYS A 18 43.20 -14.18 -5.37
N PRO A 19 42.46 -15.26 -5.05
CA PRO A 19 41.21 -15.11 -4.32
C PRO A 19 41.44 -14.33 -3.01
N LEU A 20 40.58 -13.35 -2.73
CA LEU A 20 40.61 -12.64 -1.45
C LEU A 20 40.58 -13.63 -0.28
N PRO A 21 41.33 -13.38 0.81
CA PRO A 21 41.25 -14.18 2.03
C PRO A 21 39.79 -14.34 2.47
N GLN A 22 39.40 -15.52 2.98
CA GLN A 22 38.03 -15.88 3.34
C GLN A 22 37.32 -14.83 4.18
N HIS A 23 38.02 -14.14 5.09
CA HIS A 23 37.49 -13.09 5.95
C HIS A 23 37.23 -11.73 5.23
N LEU A 24 37.74 -11.58 4.00
CA LEU A 24 37.53 -10.37 3.14
C LEU A 24 36.60 -10.67 1.94
N GLN A 25 36.18 -11.94 1.77
CA GLN A 25 35.17 -12.25 0.78
C GLN A 25 33.86 -11.69 1.25
N PRO A 26 33.12 -10.90 0.42
CA PRO A 26 31.79 -10.46 0.77
C PRO A 26 30.96 -11.71 1.05
N VAL A 27 30.44 -11.84 2.28
CA VAL A 27 29.50 -12.90 2.62
C VAL A 27 28.42 -12.87 1.56
N SER A 28 28.27 -13.97 0.81
CA SER A 28 27.24 -14.05 -0.20
C SER A 28 25.90 -13.76 0.50
N LYS A 29 25.14 -12.76 0.04
CA LYS A 29 23.84 -12.44 0.64
C LYS A 29 22.84 -13.59 0.54
N SER A 30 23.15 -14.64 -0.21
CA SER A 30 22.42 -15.92 -0.19
C SER A 30 22.44 -16.63 1.17
N GLU A 31 23.52 -16.42 1.95
CA GLU A 31 23.72 -17.02 3.28
C GLU A 31 23.01 -16.24 4.42
N MET A 32 22.45 -15.08 4.15
CA MET A 32 21.68 -14.34 5.16
C MET A 32 20.35 -15.04 5.46
N LEU A 33 19.79 -14.84 6.66
CA LEU A 33 18.46 -15.35 6.99
C LEU A 33 17.41 -14.78 6.03
N PHE A 34 16.48 -15.62 5.61
CA PHE A 34 15.41 -15.22 4.70
C PHE A 34 14.56 -14.07 5.23
N LEU A 35 14.26 -14.07 6.52
CA LEU A 35 13.51 -13.00 7.17
C LEU A 35 14.30 -11.69 7.20
N ASP A 36 15.59 -11.73 7.44
CA ASP A 36 16.45 -10.54 7.40
C ASP A 36 16.50 -9.96 5.99
N TYR A 37 16.60 -10.84 4.97
CA TYR A 37 16.50 -10.43 3.57
C TYR A 37 15.16 -9.73 3.27
N LEU A 38 14.03 -10.30 3.69
CA LEU A 38 12.71 -9.70 3.45
C LEU A 38 12.54 -8.35 4.14
N ASN A 39 13.03 -8.22 5.38
CA ASN A 39 13.01 -6.97 6.13
C ASN A 39 13.90 -5.92 5.46
N GLU A 40 15.11 -6.25 5.05
CA GLU A 40 15.97 -5.36 4.28
C GLU A 40 15.30 -4.97 2.95
N TRP A 41 14.76 -5.95 2.22
CA TRP A 41 14.12 -5.76 0.93
C TRP A 41 12.95 -4.77 1.00
N VAL A 42 12.06 -4.89 1.97
CA VAL A 42 10.90 -3.99 2.09
C VAL A 42 11.33 -2.57 2.46
N GLN A 43 12.37 -2.39 3.27
CA GLN A 43 12.90 -1.07 3.62
C GLN A 43 13.55 -0.38 2.41
N VAL A 44 14.32 -1.10 1.61
CA VAL A 44 14.90 -0.58 0.36
C VAL A 44 13.81 -0.11 -0.61
N HIS A 45 12.68 -0.83 -0.67
CA HIS A 45 11.58 -0.48 -1.56
C HIS A 45 10.68 0.65 -1.04
N LYS A 46 10.82 1.06 0.20
CA LYS A 46 9.98 2.09 0.84
C LYS A 46 9.86 3.37 0.01
N ALA A 47 10.95 3.84 -0.59
CA ALA A 47 10.97 5.07 -1.39
C ALA A 47 10.34 4.90 -2.79
N SER A 48 10.25 3.67 -3.31
CA SER A 48 9.78 3.38 -4.67
C SER A 48 8.32 2.91 -4.76
N ILE A 49 7.69 2.64 -3.61
CA ILE A 49 6.29 2.17 -3.55
C ILE A 49 5.42 3.15 -2.76
N GLN A 50 4.10 3.08 -3.01
CA GLN A 50 3.14 3.90 -2.27
C GLN A 50 3.18 3.55 -0.77
N PRO A 51 3.04 4.55 0.14
CA PRO A 51 3.07 4.33 1.60
C PRO A 51 2.12 3.22 2.08
N ALA A 52 0.90 3.17 1.54
CA ALA A 52 -0.07 2.11 1.87
C ALA A 52 0.41 0.71 1.44
N THR A 53 1.13 0.61 0.32
CA THR A 53 1.72 -0.66 -0.13
C THR A 53 2.86 -1.08 0.79
N PHE A 54 3.72 -0.13 1.19
CA PHE A 54 4.79 -0.39 2.16
C PHE A 54 4.22 -0.92 3.48
N ILE A 55 3.21 -0.25 4.04
CA ILE A 55 2.55 -0.67 5.28
C ILE A 55 1.97 -2.08 5.14
N SER A 56 1.31 -2.37 4.02
CA SER A 56 0.75 -3.70 3.75
C SER A 56 1.83 -4.77 3.69
N TYR A 57 2.91 -4.53 2.95
CA TYR A 57 4.03 -5.48 2.85
C TYR A 57 4.71 -5.69 4.20
N ASN A 58 5.02 -4.60 4.90
CA ASN A 58 5.65 -4.68 6.22
C ASN A 58 4.78 -5.48 7.20
N ARG A 59 3.46 -5.23 7.26
CA ARG A 59 2.53 -5.98 8.11
C ARG A 59 2.48 -7.47 7.76
N MET A 60 2.53 -7.83 6.48
CA MET A 60 2.54 -9.23 6.06
C MET A 60 3.85 -9.92 6.44
N ILE A 61 4.99 -9.23 6.28
CA ILE A 61 6.32 -9.75 6.63
C ILE A 61 6.43 -9.91 8.14
N THR A 62 6.19 -8.85 8.93
CA THR A 62 6.32 -8.89 10.40
C THR A 62 5.22 -9.70 11.09
N GLY A 63 4.17 -10.06 10.38
CA GLY A 63 3.08 -10.90 10.86
C GLY A 63 3.27 -12.37 10.50
N ARG A 64 2.43 -12.87 9.61
CA ARG A 64 2.35 -14.32 9.28
C ARG A 64 3.62 -14.89 8.66
N ILE A 65 4.34 -14.11 7.85
CA ILE A 65 5.61 -14.60 7.26
C ILE A 65 6.63 -14.84 8.38
N THR A 66 6.85 -13.87 9.27
CA THR A 66 7.77 -14.05 10.40
C THR A 66 7.31 -15.22 11.27
N GLN A 67 6.04 -15.30 11.65
CA GLN A 67 5.50 -16.37 12.47
C GLN A 67 5.75 -17.77 11.89
N TYR A 68 5.77 -17.91 10.57
CA TYR A 68 6.03 -19.19 9.90
C TYR A 68 7.52 -19.48 9.73
N PHE A 69 8.30 -18.51 9.24
CA PHE A 69 9.69 -18.73 8.84
C PHE A 69 10.70 -18.57 10.00
N GLU A 70 10.38 -17.84 11.06
CA GLU A 70 11.28 -17.63 12.19
C GLU A 70 11.67 -18.97 12.88
N PRO A 71 10.76 -19.90 13.18
CA PRO A 71 11.13 -21.19 13.76
C PRO A 71 11.96 -22.07 12.83
N LEU A 72 11.88 -21.85 11.50
CA LEU A 72 12.61 -22.62 10.51
C LEU A 72 14.07 -22.17 10.37
N GLY A 73 14.36 -20.91 10.68
CA GLY A 73 15.73 -20.35 10.64
C GLY A 73 16.41 -20.44 9.28
N LEU A 74 15.65 -20.48 8.18
CA LEU A 74 16.16 -20.73 6.84
C LEU A 74 16.97 -19.56 6.31
N LYS A 75 18.09 -19.85 5.64
CA LYS A 75 18.80 -18.90 4.81
C LYS A 75 18.07 -18.66 3.50
N LEU A 76 18.34 -17.53 2.84
CA LEU A 76 17.72 -17.17 1.57
C LEU A 76 17.90 -18.27 0.50
N CYS A 77 19.08 -18.90 0.43
CA CYS A 77 19.38 -20.00 -0.51
C CYS A 77 18.69 -21.33 -0.15
N GLU A 78 18.21 -21.49 1.08
CA GLU A 78 17.56 -22.71 1.56
C GLU A 78 16.05 -22.70 1.36
N VAL A 79 15.47 -21.57 0.95
CA VAL A 79 14.02 -21.47 0.73
C VAL A 79 13.66 -22.16 -0.58
N THR A 80 13.06 -23.34 -0.46
CA THR A 80 12.63 -24.17 -1.60
C THR A 80 11.20 -23.86 -2.03
N PRO A 81 10.79 -24.21 -3.26
CA PRO A 81 9.39 -24.14 -3.67
C PRO A 81 8.45 -24.90 -2.74
N GLN A 82 8.87 -26.07 -2.24
CA GLN A 82 8.06 -26.87 -1.32
C GLN A 82 7.73 -26.12 -0.03
N VAL A 83 8.70 -25.46 0.61
CA VAL A 83 8.47 -24.66 1.83
C VAL A 83 7.51 -23.50 1.57
N LEU A 84 7.56 -22.91 0.38
CA LEU A 84 6.65 -21.83 -0.01
C LEU A 84 5.23 -22.33 -0.26
N ASP A 85 5.07 -23.52 -0.83
CA ASP A 85 3.76 -24.19 -1.00
C ASP A 85 3.16 -24.54 0.38
N GLU A 86 3.95 -25.15 1.28
CA GLU A 86 3.54 -25.47 2.65
C GLU A 86 3.08 -24.22 3.42
N PHE A 87 3.78 -23.09 3.24
CA PHE A 87 3.32 -21.81 3.80
C PHE A 87 1.96 -21.39 3.23
N GLN A 88 1.75 -21.49 1.91
CA GLN A 88 0.48 -21.13 1.29
C GLN A 88 -0.66 -22.04 1.80
N GLU A 89 -0.43 -23.33 1.89
CA GLU A 89 -1.40 -24.29 2.41
C GLU A 89 -1.75 -23.99 3.87
N LYS A 90 -0.76 -23.67 4.71
CA LYS A 90 -0.99 -23.30 6.11
C LYS A 90 -1.90 -22.08 6.22
N ILE A 91 -1.67 -21.05 5.40
CA ILE A 91 -2.53 -19.85 5.41
C ILE A 91 -3.97 -20.19 5.02
N LEU A 92 -4.18 -21.11 4.07
CA LEU A 92 -5.51 -21.59 3.69
C LEU A 92 -6.17 -22.40 4.83
N LEU A 93 -5.41 -23.28 5.48
CA LEU A 93 -5.91 -24.09 6.62
C LEU A 93 -6.28 -23.21 7.83
N GLU A 94 -5.63 -22.07 8.00
CA GLU A 94 -5.99 -21.05 9.01
C GLU A 94 -7.27 -20.26 8.64
N GLY A 95 -7.94 -20.60 7.53
CA GLY A 95 -9.22 -20.01 7.10
C GLY A 95 -9.08 -18.73 6.28
N TYR A 96 -7.88 -18.35 5.84
CA TYR A 96 -7.71 -17.21 4.93
C TYR A 96 -8.16 -17.55 3.51
N THR A 97 -8.62 -16.54 2.79
CA THR A 97 -9.05 -16.72 1.40
C THR A 97 -7.87 -16.88 0.45
N THR A 98 -8.09 -17.51 -0.69
CA THR A 98 -7.09 -17.61 -1.77
C THR A 98 -6.61 -16.24 -2.24
N ASN A 99 -7.47 -15.21 -2.19
CA ASN A 99 -7.06 -13.83 -2.50
C ASN A 99 -5.99 -13.32 -1.53
N THR A 100 -6.05 -13.69 -0.25
CA THR A 100 -5.00 -13.36 0.74
C THR A 100 -3.70 -14.08 0.42
N VAL A 101 -3.76 -15.36 0.06
CA VAL A 101 -2.57 -16.14 -0.34
C VAL A 101 -1.91 -15.57 -1.58
N ILE A 102 -2.70 -15.10 -2.55
CA ILE A 102 -2.19 -14.40 -3.75
C ILE A 102 -1.35 -13.16 -3.38
N HIS A 103 -1.68 -12.45 -2.31
CA HIS A 103 -0.87 -11.31 -1.86
C HIS A 103 0.49 -11.76 -1.30
N TYR A 104 0.54 -12.84 -0.51
CA TYR A 104 1.81 -13.44 -0.05
C TYR A 104 2.64 -13.94 -1.23
N HIS A 105 2.03 -14.68 -2.15
CA HIS A 105 2.67 -15.13 -3.37
C HIS A 105 3.30 -13.97 -4.17
N ALA A 106 2.60 -12.84 -4.28
CA ALA A 106 3.12 -11.66 -4.97
C ALA A 106 4.30 -10.99 -4.25
N ILE A 107 4.32 -10.97 -2.92
CA ILE A 107 5.46 -10.45 -2.14
C ILE A 107 6.68 -11.31 -2.38
N PHE A 108 6.56 -12.64 -2.19
CA PHE A 108 7.66 -13.57 -2.42
C PHE A 108 8.17 -13.50 -3.86
N GLY A 109 7.26 -13.50 -4.85
CA GLY A 109 7.63 -13.40 -6.25
C GLY A 109 8.46 -12.15 -6.57
N LYS A 110 8.12 -10.99 -5.97
CA LYS A 110 8.90 -9.76 -6.12
C LYS A 110 10.22 -9.81 -5.38
N ALA A 111 10.23 -10.27 -4.13
CA ALA A 111 11.44 -10.34 -3.33
C ALA A 111 12.47 -11.28 -3.97
N PHE A 112 12.08 -12.50 -4.36
CA PHE A 112 12.97 -13.44 -5.03
C PHE A 112 13.40 -12.98 -6.43
N LYS A 113 12.53 -12.30 -7.19
CA LYS A 113 12.93 -11.68 -8.45
C LYS A 113 14.03 -10.64 -8.24
N ASP A 114 13.97 -9.86 -7.18
CA ASP A 114 14.99 -8.87 -6.84
C ASP A 114 16.27 -9.56 -6.33
N ALA A 115 16.16 -10.68 -5.59
CA ALA A 115 17.31 -11.49 -5.17
C ALA A 115 18.08 -12.02 -6.37
N VAL A 116 17.40 -12.55 -7.37
CA VAL A 116 18.03 -13.01 -8.63
C VAL A 116 18.66 -11.84 -9.39
N ARG A 117 17.97 -10.72 -9.53
CA ARG A 117 18.50 -9.52 -10.22
C ARG A 117 19.77 -8.96 -9.57
N LYS A 118 19.96 -9.21 -8.28
CA LYS A 118 21.12 -8.75 -7.49
C LYS A 118 22.16 -9.84 -7.29
N ASP A 119 22.05 -10.95 -8.01
CA ASP A 119 22.96 -12.11 -7.94
C ASP A 119 23.07 -12.75 -6.55
N TYR A 120 22.00 -12.62 -5.72
CA TYR A 120 21.91 -13.31 -4.44
C TYR A 120 21.42 -14.75 -4.60
N LEU A 121 20.67 -15.02 -5.64
CA LEU A 121 20.18 -16.34 -6.04
C LEU A 121 20.35 -16.52 -7.55
N GLU A 122 20.62 -17.75 -7.98
CA GLU A 122 20.65 -18.10 -9.41
C GLU A 122 19.24 -18.16 -10.02
N THR A 123 18.29 -18.67 -9.27
CA THR A 123 16.91 -18.89 -9.74
C THR A 123 15.88 -18.42 -8.71
N ASN A 124 14.73 -18.00 -9.19
CA ASN A 124 13.61 -17.63 -8.35
C ASN A 124 12.77 -18.87 -8.01
N PRO A 125 12.70 -19.32 -6.73
CA PRO A 125 11.94 -20.51 -6.34
C PRO A 125 10.45 -20.37 -6.62
N MET A 126 9.90 -19.15 -6.61
CA MET A 126 8.49 -18.89 -6.90
C MET A 126 8.05 -19.25 -8.32
N LEU A 127 8.99 -19.46 -9.25
CA LEU A 127 8.65 -19.93 -10.61
C LEU A 127 8.11 -21.36 -10.64
N LYS A 128 8.37 -22.13 -9.57
CA LYS A 128 7.90 -23.52 -9.42
C LYS A 128 6.76 -23.66 -8.40
N VAL A 129 6.26 -22.55 -7.88
CA VAL A 129 5.15 -22.50 -6.92
C VAL A 129 3.88 -22.09 -7.65
N ASP A 130 2.83 -22.87 -7.53
CA ASP A 130 1.57 -22.58 -8.16
C ASP A 130 0.88 -21.36 -7.53
N ARG A 131 0.48 -20.43 -8.40
CA ARG A 131 -0.31 -19.29 -7.95
C ARG A 131 -1.76 -19.71 -7.73
N PRO A 132 -2.34 -19.51 -6.52
CA PRO A 132 -3.73 -19.83 -6.27
C PRO A 132 -4.69 -19.13 -7.23
N LYS A 133 -5.75 -19.81 -7.62
CA LYS A 133 -6.81 -19.22 -8.45
C LYS A 133 -7.55 -18.16 -7.66
N LYS A 134 -7.79 -17.00 -8.26
CA LYS A 134 -8.54 -15.92 -7.64
C LYS A 134 -9.99 -16.34 -7.42
N ASN A 135 -10.50 -16.17 -6.20
CA ASN A 135 -11.92 -16.33 -5.94
C ASN A 135 -12.71 -15.22 -6.65
N SER A 136 -13.73 -15.60 -7.40
CA SER A 136 -14.66 -14.63 -7.97
C SER A 136 -15.57 -14.10 -6.86
N PHE A 137 -15.43 -12.84 -6.54
CA PHE A 137 -16.35 -12.13 -5.66
C PHE A 137 -17.45 -11.51 -6.49
N ARG A 138 -18.71 -11.82 -6.19
CA ARG A 138 -19.87 -11.13 -6.73
C ARG A 138 -20.34 -10.14 -5.66
N PRO A 139 -20.16 -8.83 -5.87
CA PRO A 139 -20.63 -7.84 -4.91
C PRO A 139 -22.15 -7.82 -4.89
N ASN A 140 -22.73 -7.71 -3.70
CA ASN A 140 -24.12 -7.34 -3.56
C ASN A 140 -24.22 -5.82 -3.69
N PHE A 141 -25.24 -5.36 -4.41
CA PHE A 141 -25.53 -3.96 -4.59
C PHE A 141 -26.87 -3.67 -3.94
N TYR A 142 -26.99 -2.52 -3.32
CA TYR A 142 -28.27 -2.01 -2.88
C TYR A 142 -29.15 -1.65 -4.08
N SER A 143 -30.41 -2.03 -4.05
CA SER A 143 -31.43 -1.55 -4.96
C SER A 143 -31.68 -0.05 -4.72
N LYS A 144 -32.40 0.60 -5.63
CA LYS A 144 -32.81 2.00 -5.49
C LYS A 144 -33.58 2.23 -4.19
N ASP A 145 -34.50 1.33 -3.86
CA ASP A 145 -35.36 1.45 -2.68
C ASP A 145 -34.58 1.27 -1.39
N GLU A 146 -33.62 0.33 -1.35
CA GLU A 146 -32.71 0.14 -0.22
C GLU A 146 -31.79 1.36 -0.02
N VAL A 147 -31.29 1.97 -1.11
CA VAL A 147 -30.51 3.22 -1.01
C VAL A 147 -31.37 4.36 -0.46
N GLN A 148 -32.61 4.48 -0.92
CA GLN A 148 -33.52 5.51 -0.42
C GLN A 148 -33.80 5.29 1.06
N GLN A 149 -34.12 4.09 1.49
CA GLN A 149 -34.31 3.73 2.90
C GLN A 149 -33.06 4.04 3.74
N LEU A 150 -31.88 3.70 3.23
CA LEU A 150 -30.60 4.02 3.90
C LEU A 150 -30.43 5.54 4.11
N LEU A 151 -30.76 6.34 3.11
CA LEU A 151 -30.68 7.79 3.21
C LEU A 151 -31.71 8.35 4.21
N GLU A 152 -32.92 7.80 4.27
CA GLU A 152 -33.94 8.20 5.22
C GLU A 152 -33.53 7.89 6.68
N VAL A 153 -33.09 6.65 6.96
CA VAL A 153 -32.71 6.25 8.33
C VAL A 153 -31.41 6.89 8.81
N SER A 154 -30.58 7.38 7.91
CA SER A 154 -29.31 8.03 8.25
C SER A 154 -29.40 9.55 8.42
N GLN A 155 -30.58 10.18 8.26
CA GLN A 155 -30.73 11.66 8.25
C GLN A 155 -30.11 12.37 9.46
N ASP A 156 -30.26 11.78 10.65
CA ASP A 156 -29.72 12.33 11.89
C ASP A 156 -28.29 11.80 12.22
N ASP A 157 -27.75 10.92 11.39
CA ASP A 157 -26.41 10.35 11.60
C ASP A 157 -25.33 11.35 11.15
N PRO A 158 -24.25 11.54 11.92
CA PRO A 158 -23.11 12.37 11.51
C PRO A 158 -22.49 11.98 10.15
N LEU A 159 -22.66 10.73 9.72
CA LEU A 159 -22.17 10.21 8.44
C LEU A 159 -23.15 10.39 7.27
N HIS A 160 -24.36 10.92 7.51
CA HIS A 160 -25.39 11.08 6.48
C HIS A 160 -24.86 11.72 5.18
N LEU A 161 -24.18 12.85 5.29
CA LEU A 161 -23.60 13.53 4.12
C LEU A 161 -22.58 12.66 3.38
N CYS A 162 -21.76 11.88 4.10
CA CYS A 162 -20.81 10.95 3.49
C CYS A 162 -21.54 9.82 2.75
N ILE A 163 -22.61 9.29 3.32
CA ILE A 163 -23.45 8.25 2.72
C ILE A 163 -24.11 8.79 1.46
N LEU A 164 -24.73 9.98 1.54
CA LEU A 164 -25.40 10.64 0.43
C LEU A 164 -24.43 10.87 -0.75
N ILE A 165 -23.28 11.50 -0.51
CA ILE A 165 -22.27 11.75 -1.53
C ILE A 165 -21.78 10.43 -2.16
N THR A 166 -21.58 9.40 -1.34
CA THR A 166 -21.17 8.08 -1.83
C THR A 166 -22.26 7.46 -2.71
N ALA A 167 -23.52 7.54 -2.32
CA ALA A 167 -24.63 6.98 -3.07
C ALA A 167 -24.79 7.64 -4.45
N TYR A 168 -24.68 8.97 -4.52
CA TYR A 168 -24.88 9.71 -5.78
C TYR A 168 -23.68 9.63 -6.72
N TYR A 169 -22.44 9.65 -6.20
CA TYR A 169 -21.24 9.78 -7.04
C TYR A 169 -20.36 8.52 -7.09
N GLY A 170 -20.67 7.48 -6.32
CA GLY A 170 -19.84 6.27 -6.27
C GLY A 170 -18.40 6.53 -5.82
N LEU A 171 -18.20 7.51 -4.93
CA LEU A 171 -16.86 7.87 -4.47
C LEU A 171 -16.28 6.77 -3.58
N ARG A 172 -14.94 6.63 -3.63
CA ARG A 172 -14.24 5.78 -2.67
C ARG A 172 -14.26 6.43 -1.29
N ARG A 173 -14.24 5.62 -0.22
CA ARG A 173 -14.18 6.12 1.17
C ARG A 173 -13.12 7.21 1.35
N SER A 174 -11.92 7.00 0.82
CA SER A 174 -10.83 7.96 0.93
C SER A 174 -11.06 9.27 0.18
N GLU A 175 -11.84 9.26 -0.89
CA GLU A 175 -12.22 10.43 -1.68
C GLU A 175 -13.28 11.26 -0.95
N VAL A 176 -14.29 10.60 -0.39
CA VAL A 176 -15.33 11.27 0.42
C VAL A 176 -14.72 11.96 1.64
N LEU A 177 -13.88 11.25 2.40
CA LEU A 177 -13.21 11.80 3.57
C LEU A 177 -12.21 12.91 3.23
N GLY A 178 -11.71 12.92 1.98
CA GLY A 178 -10.79 13.94 1.48
C GLY A 178 -11.44 15.13 0.83
N LEU A 179 -12.78 15.19 0.76
CA LEU A 179 -13.47 16.28 0.09
C LEU A 179 -13.32 17.59 0.86
N LYS A 180 -12.89 18.64 0.19
CA LYS A 180 -12.68 19.97 0.75
C LYS A 180 -13.68 20.97 0.22
N TRP A 181 -14.02 22.00 1.00
CA TRP A 181 -14.86 23.11 0.55
C TRP A 181 -14.31 23.83 -0.68
N SER A 182 -12.99 23.93 -0.80
CA SER A 182 -12.31 24.52 -1.97
C SER A 182 -12.47 23.71 -3.25
N SER A 183 -12.94 22.47 -3.15
CA SER A 183 -13.21 21.58 -4.30
C SER A 183 -14.67 21.63 -4.76
N ILE A 184 -15.50 22.46 -4.12
CA ILE A 184 -16.93 22.62 -4.44
C ILE A 184 -17.16 24.03 -4.97
N ASP A 185 -17.59 24.12 -6.22
CA ASP A 185 -17.98 25.38 -6.87
C ASP A 185 -19.49 25.43 -6.96
N PHE A 186 -20.10 26.22 -6.05
CA PHE A 186 -21.54 26.41 -5.99
C PHE A 186 -22.07 27.26 -7.13
N GLU A 187 -21.26 28.15 -7.71
CA GLU A 187 -21.66 28.99 -8.84
C GLU A 187 -21.70 28.21 -10.14
N ARG A 188 -20.63 27.43 -10.40
CA ARG A 188 -20.53 26.58 -11.59
C ARG A 188 -21.21 25.22 -11.42
N LYS A 189 -21.82 24.98 -10.25
CA LYS A 189 -22.50 23.71 -9.93
C LYS A 189 -21.61 22.50 -10.19
N SER A 190 -20.40 22.51 -9.63
CA SER A 190 -19.43 21.43 -9.84
C SER A 190 -18.71 21.03 -8.56
N ILE A 191 -18.31 19.76 -8.51
CA ILE A 191 -17.52 19.16 -7.43
C ILE A 191 -16.30 18.48 -8.03
N THR A 192 -15.10 18.81 -7.54
CA THR A 192 -13.85 18.26 -8.04
C THR A 192 -13.25 17.29 -7.04
N ILE A 193 -13.01 16.05 -7.46
CA ILE A 193 -12.43 15.01 -6.65
C ILE A 193 -10.92 15.00 -6.91
N ASN A 194 -10.14 15.64 -6.05
CA ASN A 194 -8.70 15.83 -6.20
C ASN A 194 -7.91 15.56 -4.92
N HIS A 195 -8.59 15.23 -3.82
CA HIS A 195 -8.00 14.91 -2.53
C HIS A 195 -8.44 13.54 -2.03
N LYS A 196 -7.64 12.95 -1.16
CA LYS A 196 -8.00 11.74 -0.43
C LYS A 196 -7.45 11.78 0.99
N VAL A 197 -8.16 11.17 1.92
CA VAL A 197 -7.68 10.88 3.28
C VAL A 197 -7.54 9.39 3.43
N THR A 198 -6.37 8.94 3.90
CA THR A 198 -6.09 7.53 4.18
C THR A 198 -5.54 7.40 5.59
N GLU A 199 -5.85 6.31 6.27
CA GLU A 199 -5.19 5.99 7.52
C GLU A 199 -3.80 5.44 7.26
N GLN A 200 -2.81 5.94 8.01
CA GLN A 200 -1.45 5.41 8.01
C GLN A 200 -1.00 5.13 9.43
N LEU A 201 -0.24 4.04 9.58
CA LEU A 201 0.38 3.70 10.86
C LEU A 201 1.69 4.50 11.00
N VAL A 202 1.67 5.48 11.92
CA VAL A 202 2.83 6.32 12.24
C VAL A 202 3.15 6.15 13.72
N ASN A 203 4.35 5.67 14.04
CA ASN A 203 4.79 5.44 15.43
C ASN A 203 3.80 4.57 16.24
N GLY A 204 3.27 3.51 15.63
CA GLY A 204 2.33 2.58 16.27
C GLY A 204 0.89 3.08 16.41
N LYS A 205 0.57 4.29 15.92
CA LYS A 205 -0.80 4.85 15.94
C LYS A 205 -1.30 5.06 14.53
N TYR A 206 -2.58 4.77 14.32
CA TYR A 206 -3.26 5.12 13.07
C TYR A 206 -3.57 6.61 13.06
N VAL A 207 -3.05 7.30 12.06
CA VAL A 207 -3.30 8.74 11.85
C VAL A 207 -3.89 8.97 10.46
N PRO A 208 -4.85 9.89 10.31
CA PRO A 208 -5.34 10.30 9.00
C PRO A 208 -4.25 11.10 8.27
N VAL A 209 -3.98 10.73 7.04
CA VAL A 209 -3.02 11.41 6.17
C VAL A 209 -3.75 11.91 4.94
N VAL A 210 -3.73 13.22 4.77
CA VAL A 210 -4.26 13.92 3.59
C VAL A 210 -3.25 13.82 2.45
N SER A 211 -3.71 13.56 1.26
CA SER A 211 -2.86 13.48 0.08
C SER A 211 -3.58 14.02 -1.15
N ASP A 212 -2.91 14.89 -1.89
CA ASP A 212 -3.35 15.40 -3.19
C ASP A 212 -2.89 14.47 -4.33
N VAL A 213 -2.02 13.48 -3.99
CA VAL A 213 -1.54 12.49 -4.95
C VAL A 213 -2.59 11.39 -5.11
N MET A 214 -3.34 11.47 -6.20
CA MET A 214 -4.27 10.42 -6.59
C MET A 214 -3.52 9.22 -7.17
N LYS A 215 -4.09 8.01 -7.03
CA LYS A 215 -3.45 6.77 -7.49
C LYS A 215 -3.16 6.80 -8.99
N ASN A 216 -4.05 7.39 -9.78
CA ASN A 216 -3.95 7.53 -11.23
C ASN A 216 -4.44 8.92 -11.63
N LYS A 217 -3.97 9.45 -12.77
CA LYS A 217 -4.44 10.72 -13.35
C LYS A 217 -5.97 10.76 -13.55
N THR A 218 -6.57 9.62 -13.90
CA THR A 218 -8.03 9.47 -14.09
C THR A 218 -8.84 9.52 -12.79
N SER A 219 -8.19 9.49 -11.62
CA SER A 219 -8.87 9.61 -10.32
C SER A 219 -9.19 11.06 -9.98
N CYS A 220 -8.48 12.03 -10.56
CA CYS A 220 -8.85 13.45 -10.49
C CYS A 220 -9.94 13.72 -11.54
N ARG A 221 -11.13 14.12 -11.08
CA ARG A 221 -12.29 14.34 -11.94
C ARG A 221 -13.21 15.40 -11.38
N THR A 222 -13.86 16.14 -12.27
CA THR A 222 -14.92 17.11 -11.93
C THR A 222 -16.27 16.53 -12.33
N LEU A 223 -17.23 16.60 -11.45
CA LEU A 223 -18.58 16.07 -11.59
C LEU A 223 -19.58 17.21 -11.39
N PRO A 224 -20.79 17.15 -11.98
CA PRO A 224 -21.84 18.12 -11.71
C PRO A 224 -22.30 18.05 -10.25
N LEU A 225 -22.55 19.18 -9.63
CA LEU A 225 -23.13 19.27 -8.29
C LEU A 225 -24.62 19.02 -8.36
N ILE A 226 -25.05 17.86 -7.87
CA ILE A 226 -26.45 17.43 -7.89
C ILE A 226 -27.25 18.23 -6.84
N PRO A 227 -28.47 18.72 -7.14
CA PRO A 227 -29.23 19.57 -6.22
C PRO A 227 -29.41 18.98 -4.81
N ALA A 228 -29.74 17.71 -4.69
CA ALA A 228 -29.89 17.03 -3.40
C ALA A 228 -28.59 17.02 -2.57
N VAL A 229 -27.43 16.88 -3.22
CA VAL A 229 -26.12 16.94 -2.55
C VAL A 229 -25.76 18.38 -2.20
N GLU A 230 -26.09 19.34 -3.06
CA GLU A 230 -25.88 20.76 -2.81
C GLU A 230 -26.64 21.24 -1.56
N GLU A 231 -27.90 20.88 -1.42
CA GLU A 231 -28.74 21.24 -0.27
C GLU A 231 -28.09 20.76 1.04
N GLU A 232 -27.66 19.49 1.11
CA GLU A 232 -27.05 18.93 2.32
C GLU A 232 -25.64 19.52 2.59
N LEU A 233 -24.89 19.84 1.54
CA LEU A 233 -23.62 20.55 1.70
C LEU A 233 -23.82 21.96 2.27
N LEU A 234 -24.84 22.69 1.85
CA LEU A 234 -25.15 24.01 2.40
C LEU A 234 -25.54 23.91 3.89
N LYS A 235 -26.41 22.96 4.26
CA LYS A 235 -26.75 22.67 5.67
C LYS A 235 -25.49 22.35 6.49
N GLN A 236 -24.59 21.52 5.98
CA GLN A 236 -23.35 21.20 6.65
C GLN A 236 -22.42 22.42 6.81
N LYS A 237 -22.38 23.29 5.81
CA LYS A 237 -21.58 24.53 5.86
C LYS A 237 -22.10 25.48 6.96
N GLU A 238 -23.38 25.65 7.07
CA GLU A 238 -24.02 26.44 8.14
C GLU A 238 -23.73 25.83 9.52
N LYS A 239 -23.89 24.51 9.66
CA LYS A 239 -23.60 23.79 10.90
C LYS A 239 -22.15 23.98 11.33
N GLN A 240 -21.21 23.87 10.39
CA GLN A 240 -19.79 24.10 10.69
C GLN A 240 -19.50 25.56 11.07
N GLN A 241 -20.14 26.54 10.44
CA GLN A 241 -20.01 27.95 10.82
C GLN A 241 -20.52 28.20 12.24
N LEU A 242 -21.66 27.59 12.61
CA LEU A 242 -22.18 27.65 13.97
C LEU A 242 -21.17 27.03 14.98
N TYR A 243 -20.64 25.86 14.69
CA TYR A 243 -19.65 25.21 15.55
C TYR A 243 -18.37 26.03 15.71
N ARG A 244 -17.89 26.69 14.65
CA ARG A 244 -16.75 27.61 14.74
C ARG A 244 -17.04 28.78 15.70
N LYS A 245 -18.25 29.33 15.69
CA LYS A 245 -18.65 30.40 16.60
C LYS A 245 -18.74 29.92 18.05
N LEU A 246 -19.29 28.71 18.26
CA LEU A 246 -19.49 28.14 19.61
C LEU A 246 -18.18 27.69 20.25
N PHE A 247 -17.39 26.91 19.52
CA PHE A 247 -16.20 26.26 20.07
C PHE A 247 -14.91 27.06 19.89
N LYS A 248 -14.92 28.11 19.08
CA LYS A 248 -13.80 29.06 18.89
C LYS A 248 -12.47 28.33 18.68
N LYS A 249 -11.50 28.50 19.62
CA LYS A 249 -10.18 27.91 19.57
C LYS A 249 -10.16 26.37 19.68
N SER A 250 -11.23 25.78 20.23
CA SER A 250 -11.35 24.32 20.35
C SER A 250 -11.89 23.65 19.08
N TYR A 251 -12.33 24.43 18.09
CA TYR A 251 -12.76 23.91 16.80
C TYR A 251 -11.57 23.77 15.87
N SER A 252 -11.20 22.54 15.53
CA SER A 252 -10.18 22.29 14.50
C SER A 252 -10.71 22.67 13.12
N THR A 253 -9.89 23.37 12.36
CA THR A 253 -10.16 23.77 10.97
C THR A 253 -9.32 23.00 9.97
N GLU A 254 -8.48 22.07 10.46
CA GLU A 254 -7.59 21.22 9.66
C GLU A 254 -8.26 19.91 9.25
#